data_b52f09740f89ff8b1d6b92b905ca06c8
#
_entry.id   b52f09740f89ff8b1d6b92b905ca06c8
#
_cell.length_a   1.000
_cell.length_b   1.000
_cell.length_c   1.000
_cell.angle_alpha   90.00
_cell.angle_beta   90.00
_cell.angle_gamma   90.00
#
_symmetry.space_group_name_H-M   'P 1'
#
loop_
_entity.id
_entity.type
_entity.pdbx_description
1 polymer ?
#
loop_
_entity_poly.entity_id
_entity_poly.type
_entity_poly.pdbx_seq_one_letter_code
_entity_poly.pdbx_strand_id
1 'polypeptide(L)'
;MIFIKKIELYGSKYVFVSIGYYGRRFYSASGAGSAVAAASARKGVLMSIGKYNSECYYDPTAYAALTAVENEERAVKAYRPIVYICSPYSGDVEVNIANARRYCRFAIDTGYIPIAPHLLFPQFLNDSDRLERMLGLHCGNALMSKCVEVWVFGKTISKGMAEEIEYARRKEYTIKYFCDEIKEVKE
;
A
#
# COMPACT_ATOMS: atom_id res chain seq x y z
N MET A 1 12.40 -24.93 -8.17
CA MET A 1 12.44 -25.73 -6.93
C MET A 1 11.01 -26.01 -6.54
N ILE A 2 10.60 -27.26 -6.56
CA ILE A 2 9.20 -27.67 -6.30
C ILE A 2 9.13 -28.03 -4.82
N PHE A 3 8.30 -27.31 -4.05
CA PHE A 3 8.00 -27.66 -2.66
C PHE A 3 6.65 -28.36 -2.63
N ILE A 4 6.64 -29.61 -2.18
CA ILE A 4 5.41 -30.37 -1.90
C ILE A 4 5.16 -30.25 -0.40
N LYS A 5 4.09 -29.61 0.01
CA LYS A 5 3.64 -29.57 1.41
C LYS A 5 2.35 -30.37 1.52
N LYS A 6 2.40 -31.47 2.28
CA LYS A 6 1.25 -32.31 2.58
C LYS A 6 0.57 -31.76 3.83
N ILE A 7 -0.69 -31.41 3.73
CA ILE A 7 -1.50 -30.94 4.88
C ILE A 7 -2.66 -31.95 5.04
N GLU A 8 -2.71 -32.60 6.19
CA GLU A 8 -3.86 -33.43 6.60
C GLU A 8 -4.79 -32.58 7.46
N LEU A 9 -5.99 -32.38 7.00
CA LEU A 9 -7.06 -31.75 7.78
C LEU A 9 -8.29 -32.66 7.77
N TYR A 10 -8.67 -33.13 8.93
CA TYR A 10 -9.93 -33.86 9.22
C TYR A 10 -10.31 -34.97 8.23
N GLY A 11 -9.58 -36.09 8.29
CA GLY A 11 -10.05 -37.37 7.73
C GLY A 11 -10.19 -37.49 6.21
N SER A 12 -9.95 -36.46 5.43
CA SER A 12 -9.96 -36.50 3.98
C SER A 12 -8.57 -36.22 3.40
N LYS A 13 -8.05 -37.15 2.60
CA LYS A 13 -6.76 -37.02 1.93
C LYS A 13 -6.86 -36.09 0.72
N TYR A 14 -6.42 -34.86 0.87
CA TYR A 14 -6.22 -33.95 -0.25
C TYR A 14 -4.72 -33.72 -0.48
N VAL A 15 -4.26 -33.93 -1.68
CA VAL A 15 -2.88 -33.60 -2.08
C VAL A 15 -2.90 -32.23 -2.77
N PHE A 16 -2.34 -31.22 -2.14
CA PHE A 16 -2.12 -29.93 -2.77
C PHE A 16 -0.72 -29.87 -3.35
N VAL A 17 -0.60 -29.72 -4.65
CA VAL A 17 0.66 -29.45 -5.33
C VAL A 17 0.74 -27.96 -5.61
N SER A 18 1.66 -27.26 -4.94
CA SER A 18 1.95 -25.86 -5.23
C SER A 18 3.13 -25.80 -6.20
N ILE A 19 2.90 -25.41 -7.44
CA ILE A 19 3.93 -25.13 -8.43
C ILE A 19 4.06 -23.60 -8.50
N GLY A 20 5.14 -23.06 -7.93
CA GLY A 20 5.45 -21.63 -7.99
C GLY A 20 6.41 -21.35 -9.16
N TYR A 21 5.95 -20.64 -10.17
CA TYR A 21 6.78 -19.99 -11.16
C TYR A 21 6.34 -18.53 -11.31
N TYR A 22 7.23 -17.57 -11.06
CA TYR A 22 7.00 -16.13 -11.22
C TYR A 22 5.68 -15.59 -10.59
N GLY A 23 5.57 -15.66 -9.28
CA GLY A 23 4.55 -14.88 -8.55
C GLY A 23 3.09 -15.34 -8.70
N ARG A 24 2.80 -16.43 -9.40
CA ARG A 24 1.46 -17.01 -9.52
C ARG A 24 1.39 -18.34 -8.79
N ARG A 25 0.49 -18.45 -7.82
CA ARG A 25 0.18 -19.71 -7.13
C ARG A 25 -0.97 -20.40 -7.85
N PHE A 26 -0.74 -21.62 -8.32
CA PHE A 26 -1.77 -22.49 -8.86
C PHE A 26 -2.10 -23.56 -7.81
N TYR A 27 -3.37 -23.77 -7.55
CA TYR A 27 -3.86 -24.83 -6.68
C TYR A 27 -4.59 -25.87 -7.54
N SER A 28 -4.21 -27.15 -7.42
CA SER A 28 -4.92 -28.26 -8.05
C SER A 28 -5.41 -29.20 -6.95
N ALA A 29 -6.71 -29.52 -6.94
CA ALA A 29 -7.31 -30.52 -6.09
C ALA A 29 -7.66 -31.76 -6.93
N SER A 30 -7.13 -32.93 -6.59
CA SER A 30 -7.52 -34.20 -7.19
C SER A 30 -8.46 -34.94 -6.26
N GLY A 31 -9.74 -35.02 -6.65
CA GLY A 31 -10.81 -35.77 -5.97
C GLY A 31 -12.10 -35.65 -6.79
N ALA A 32 -12.76 -36.78 -7.03
CA ALA A 32 -13.97 -36.84 -7.85
C ALA A 32 -15.12 -36.07 -7.20
N GLY A 33 -15.32 -34.83 -7.61
CA GLY A 33 -16.37 -33.92 -7.09
C GLY A 33 -16.20 -32.46 -7.49
N SER A 34 -15.15 -32.09 -8.22
CA SER A 34 -14.69 -30.70 -8.28
C SER A 34 -14.58 -30.08 -9.69
N ALA A 35 -15.33 -30.51 -10.68
CA ALA A 35 -15.35 -29.81 -11.98
C ALA A 35 -15.79 -28.34 -11.85
N VAL A 36 -16.64 -28.02 -10.87
CA VAL A 36 -17.12 -26.67 -10.58
C VAL A 36 -16.06 -25.82 -9.85
N ALA A 37 -15.34 -26.42 -8.89
CA ALA A 37 -14.29 -25.71 -8.16
C ALA A 37 -13.04 -25.39 -9.01
N ALA A 38 -12.68 -26.26 -9.95
CA ALA A 38 -11.55 -26.05 -10.85
C ALA A 38 -11.83 -24.97 -11.92
N ALA A 39 -13.07 -24.79 -12.34
CA ALA A 39 -13.48 -23.72 -13.26
C ALA A 39 -13.44 -22.34 -12.60
N SER A 40 -13.73 -22.25 -11.29
CA SER A 40 -13.69 -21.02 -10.51
C SER A 40 -12.25 -20.50 -10.33
N ALA A 41 -11.26 -21.40 -10.12
CA ALA A 41 -9.87 -21.01 -9.94
C ALA A 41 -9.23 -20.37 -11.20
N ARG A 42 -9.78 -20.59 -12.38
CA ARG A 42 -9.25 -20.05 -13.65
C ARG A 42 -9.63 -18.61 -13.96
N LYS A 43 -10.61 -18.01 -13.27
CA LYS A 43 -11.15 -16.68 -13.60
C LYS A 43 -10.97 -15.62 -12.52
N GLY A 44 -10.31 -15.90 -11.40
CA GLY A 44 -10.28 -14.93 -10.28
C GLY A 44 -11.72 -14.60 -9.81
N VAL A 45 -12.65 -15.54 -9.96
CA VAL A 45 -14.03 -15.39 -9.51
C VAL A 45 -13.95 -15.35 -7.99
N LEU A 46 -14.25 -14.19 -7.41
CA LEU A 46 -14.63 -14.11 -6.01
C LEU A 46 -15.71 -15.18 -5.80
N MET A 47 -15.42 -16.18 -4.96
CA MET A 47 -16.45 -17.12 -4.53
C MET A 47 -17.50 -16.27 -3.82
N SER A 48 -18.68 -16.14 -4.42
CA SER A 48 -19.76 -15.41 -3.78
C SER A 48 -20.11 -16.11 -2.47
N ILE A 49 -20.06 -15.36 -1.37
CA ILE A 49 -20.44 -15.88 -0.06
C ILE A 49 -21.92 -16.31 -0.15
N GLY A 50 -22.16 -17.61 0.03
CA GLY A 50 -23.52 -18.17 -0.01
C GLY A 50 -24.27 -17.88 1.29
N LYS A 51 -25.59 -17.67 1.19
CA LYS A 51 -26.50 -17.55 2.36
C LYS A 51 -26.82 -18.88 3.02
N TYR A 52 -26.43 -19.97 2.37
CA TYR A 52 -26.69 -21.35 2.80
C TYR A 52 -25.37 -22.06 3.02
N ASN A 53 -25.29 -22.86 4.08
CA ASN A 53 -24.12 -23.68 4.37
C ASN A 53 -24.01 -24.86 3.39
N SER A 54 -22.96 -25.70 3.55
CA SER A 54 -22.75 -26.89 2.69
C SER A 54 -23.85 -27.94 2.76
N GLU A 55 -24.68 -27.89 3.79
CA GLU A 55 -25.83 -28.77 4.02
C GLU A 55 -27.17 -28.15 3.56
N CYS A 56 -27.09 -27.02 2.84
CA CYS A 56 -28.23 -26.23 2.34
C CYS A 56 -29.10 -25.60 3.44
N TYR A 57 -28.63 -25.45 4.67
CA TYR A 57 -29.34 -24.69 5.69
C TYR A 57 -29.00 -23.18 5.59
N TYR A 58 -30.02 -22.35 5.76
CA TYR A 58 -29.86 -20.91 5.81
C TYR A 58 -29.10 -20.46 7.04
N ASP A 59 -27.90 -19.88 6.86
CA ASP A 59 -27.04 -19.40 7.93
C ASP A 59 -26.75 -17.89 7.79
N PRO A 60 -27.65 -17.03 8.29
CA PRO A 60 -27.50 -15.58 8.18
C PRO A 60 -26.33 -15.04 8.98
N THR A 61 -25.98 -15.70 10.09
CA THR A 61 -24.90 -15.23 10.99
C THR A 61 -23.54 -15.41 10.32
N ALA A 62 -23.26 -16.60 9.79
CA ALA A 62 -22.04 -16.85 9.05
C ALA A 62 -21.96 -16.02 7.78
N TYR A 63 -23.07 -15.86 7.06
CA TYR A 63 -23.15 -15.01 5.87
C TYR A 63 -22.81 -13.54 6.20
N ALA A 64 -23.39 -12.98 7.25
CA ALA A 64 -23.13 -11.60 7.68
C ALA A 64 -21.66 -11.40 8.08
N ALA A 65 -21.11 -12.33 8.87
CA ALA A 65 -19.71 -12.28 9.30
C ALA A 65 -18.72 -12.34 8.12
N LEU A 66 -18.91 -13.29 7.21
CA LEU A 66 -18.06 -13.44 6.03
C LEU A 66 -18.18 -12.24 5.07
N THR A 67 -19.40 -11.70 4.90
CA THR A 67 -19.63 -10.51 4.09
C THR A 67 -18.94 -9.28 4.67
N ALA A 68 -18.94 -9.13 6.00
CA ALA A 68 -18.22 -8.05 6.68
C ALA A 68 -16.71 -8.13 6.41
N VAL A 69 -16.10 -9.31 6.58
CA VAL A 69 -14.69 -9.55 6.29
C VAL A 69 -14.37 -9.24 4.82
N GLU A 70 -15.18 -9.71 3.87
CA GLU A 70 -14.98 -9.45 2.44
C GLU A 70 -15.06 -7.94 2.12
N ASN A 71 -15.99 -7.22 2.76
CA ASN A 71 -16.10 -5.77 2.58
C ASN A 71 -14.91 -5.02 3.16
N GLU A 72 -14.38 -5.43 4.32
CA GLU A 72 -13.15 -4.89 4.89
C GLU A 72 -11.95 -5.11 3.97
N GLU A 73 -11.80 -6.33 3.44
CA GLU A 73 -10.73 -6.62 2.48
C GLU A 73 -10.85 -5.80 1.18
N ARG A 74 -12.07 -5.60 0.68
CA ARG A 74 -12.32 -4.77 -0.50
C ARG A 74 -11.97 -3.31 -0.22
N ALA A 75 -12.31 -2.79 0.95
CA ALA A 75 -11.97 -1.43 1.37
C ALA A 75 -10.44 -1.22 1.45
N VAL A 76 -9.69 -2.22 1.95
CA VAL A 76 -8.22 -2.17 1.98
C VAL A 76 -7.63 -2.19 0.57
N LYS A 77 -8.21 -2.95 -0.36
CA LYS A 77 -7.76 -3.09 -1.76
C LYS A 77 -8.29 -1.99 -2.69
N ALA A 78 -9.10 -1.05 -2.18
CA ALA A 78 -9.61 0.06 -2.97
C ALA A 78 -8.47 0.92 -3.55
N TYR A 79 -8.71 1.51 -4.72
CA TYR A 79 -7.76 2.44 -5.33
C TYR A 79 -7.47 3.61 -4.38
N ARG A 80 -6.19 3.92 -4.20
CA ARG A 80 -5.72 5.04 -3.39
C ARG A 80 -4.78 5.90 -4.22
N PRO A 81 -5.03 7.20 -4.34
CA PRO A 81 -4.12 8.09 -5.03
C PRO A 81 -2.80 8.23 -4.27
N ILE A 82 -1.73 8.52 -5.00
CA ILE A 82 -0.40 8.70 -4.42
C ILE A 82 -0.21 10.17 -4.08
N VAL A 83 0.32 10.47 -2.90
CA VAL A 83 0.64 11.83 -2.45
C VAL A 83 2.11 11.96 -2.07
N TYR A 84 2.73 13.07 -2.46
CA TYR A 84 4.10 13.40 -2.10
C TYR A 84 4.11 14.12 -0.74
N ILE A 85 4.90 13.62 0.20
CA ILE A 85 5.07 14.21 1.53
C ILE A 85 6.36 15.04 1.52
N CYS A 86 6.21 16.36 1.60
CA CYS A 86 7.29 17.32 1.72
C CYS A 86 7.37 17.79 3.17
N SER A 87 8.42 17.41 3.90
CA SER A 87 8.62 17.79 5.30
C SER A 87 10.11 17.96 5.63
N PRO A 88 10.47 18.67 6.72
CA PRO A 88 11.86 18.86 7.11
C PRO A 88 12.55 17.52 7.38
N TYR A 89 13.83 17.42 6.97
CA TYR A 89 14.70 16.29 7.30
C TYR A 89 15.92 16.73 8.10
N SER A 90 16.61 17.79 7.66
CA SER A 90 17.81 18.31 8.30
C SER A 90 17.53 19.01 9.64
N GLY A 91 18.54 19.11 10.49
CA GLY A 91 18.43 19.64 11.85
C GLY A 91 18.30 18.49 12.85
N ASP A 92 17.23 18.43 13.61
CA ASP A 92 16.94 17.29 14.49
C ASP A 92 16.33 16.14 13.65
N VAL A 93 17.23 15.32 13.11
CA VAL A 93 16.87 14.26 12.16
C VAL A 93 15.92 13.23 12.78
N GLU A 94 16.12 12.88 14.04
CA GLU A 94 15.29 11.86 14.71
C GLU A 94 13.84 12.36 14.87
N VAL A 95 13.66 13.58 15.34
CA VAL A 95 12.36 14.23 15.49
C VAL A 95 11.70 14.42 14.12
N ASN A 96 12.45 14.85 13.10
CA ASN A 96 11.94 15.03 11.75
C ASN A 96 11.48 13.71 11.12
N ILE A 97 12.23 12.63 11.30
CA ILE A 97 11.83 11.27 10.87
C ILE A 97 10.54 10.83 11.58
N ALA A 98 10.45 11.05 12.90
CA ALA A 98 9.25 10.69 13.66
C ALA A 98 8.02 11.46 13.16
N ASN A 99 8.17 12.77 12.91
CA ASN A 99 7.11 13.60 12.35
C ASN A 99 6.72 13.16 10.92
N ALA A 100 7.69 12.90 10.05
CA ALA A 100 7.42 12.43 8.69
C ALA A 100 6.66 11.09 8.68
N ARG A 101 6.97 10.18 9.61
CA ARG A 101 6.20 8.92 9.80
C ARG A 101 4.74 9.20 10.22
N ARG A 102 4.52 10.19 11.10
CA ARG A 102 3.17 10.62 11.49
C ARG A 102 2.41 11.18 10.28
N TYR A 103 3.04 11.99 9.45
CA TYR A 103 2.43 12.54 8.24
C TYR A 103 2.08 11.45 7.22
N CYS A 104 2.98 10.48 7.03
CA CYS A 104 2.68 9.31 6.22
C CYS A 104 1.50 8.50 6.77
N ARG A 105 1.43 8.32 8.09
CA ARG A 105 0.30 7.62 8.72
C ARG A 105 -1.01 8.36 8.47
N PHE A 106 -1.02 9.68 8.64
CA PHE A 106 -2.18 10.51 8.34
C PHE A 106 -2.63 10.37 6.87
N ALA A 107 -1.70 10.34 5.91
CA ALA A 107 -2.04 10.14 4.51
C ALA A 107 -2.70 8.76 4.26
N ILE A 108 -2.22 7.70 4.91
CA ILE A 108 -2.85 6.37 4.85
C ILE A 108 -4.27 6.41 5.42
N ASP A 109 -4.45 7.05 6.58
CA ASP A 109 -5.75 7.13 7.28
C ASP A 109 -6.78 7.95 6.48
N THR A 110 -6.30 8.92 5.69
CA THR A 110 -7.14 9.71 4.78
C THR A 110 -7.32 9.08 3.38
N GLY A 111 -6.82 7.85 3.18
CA GLY A 111 -7.06 7.09 1.95
C GLY A 111 -6.03 7.31 0.84
N TYR A 112 -4.88 7.90 1.13
CA TYR A 112 -3.80 8.13 0.17
C TYR A 112 -2.62 7.17 0.39
N ILE A 113 -1.78 7.01 -0.64
CA ILE A 113 -0.49 6.32 -0.54
C ILE A 113 0.59 7.39 -0.41
N PRO A 114 1.27 7.52 0.75
CA PRO A 114 2.31 8.51 0.94
C PRO A 114 3.63 8.10 0.27
N ILE A 115 4.29 9.04 -0.37
CA ILE A 115 5.69 8.94 -0.77
C ILE A 115 6.47 10.04 -0.06
N ALA A 116 7.39 9.65 0.81
CA ALA A 116 8.30 10.54 1.55
C ALA A 116 9.75 10.20 1.19
N PRO A 117 10.34 10.80 0.15
CA PRO A 117 11.69 10.47 -0.34
C PRO A 117 12.77 10.64 0.72
N HIS A 118 12.63 11.63 1.59
CA HIS A 118 13.55 11.89 2.70
C HIS A 118 13.52 10.83 3.80
N LEU A 119 12.53 9.94 3.83
CA LEU A 119 12.55 8.74 4.67
C LEU A 119 13.20 7.54 3.96
N LEU A 120 13.30 7.56 2.64
CA LEU A 120 13.76 6.45 1.83
C LEU A 120 15.24 6.59 1.46
N PHE A 121 15.58 7.66 0.74
CA PHE A 121 16.90 7.82 0.13
C PHE A 121 18.06 7.94 1.13
N PRO A 122 17.95 8.63 2.27
CA PRO A 122 19.04 8.70 3.24
C PRO A 122 19.43 7.37 3.90
N GLN A 123 18.66 6.31 3.68
CA GLN A 123 19.00 4.97 4.17
C GLN A 123 20.13 4.31 3.36
N PHE A 124 20.38 4.77 2.14
CA PHE A 124 21.37 4.19 1.23
C PHE A 124 22.09 5.21 0.34
N LEU A 125 21.74 6.50 0.41
CA LEU A 125 22.47 7.58 -0.20
C LEU A 125 23.10 8.45 0.88
N ASN A 126 24.35 8.88 0.64
CA ASN A 126 25.06 9.79 1.54
C ASN A 126 24.73 11.25 1.22
N ASP A 127 23.91 11.88 2.04
CA ASP A 127 23.47 13.27 1.85
C ASP A 127 24.62 14.29 1.97
N SER A 128 25.77 13.89 2.51
CA SER A 128 26.99 14.70 2.56
C SER A 128 27.77 14.69 1.24
N ASP A 129 27.56 13.69 0.36
CA ASP A 129 28.11 13.65 -0.98
C ASP A 129 27.23 14.46 -1.93
N ARG A 130 27.85 15.40 -2.64
CA ARG A 130 27.14 16.28 -3.57
C ARG A 130 26.42 15.52 -4.69
N LEU A 131 27.04 14.48 -5.23
CA LEU A 131 26.49 13.73 -6.35
C LEU A 131 25.34 12.83 -5.89
N GLU A 132 25.48 12.16 -4.76
CA GLU A 132 24.44 11.34 -4.18
C GLU A 132 23.23 12.17 -3.74
N ARG A 133 23.48 13.36 -3.16
CA ARG A 133 22.41 14.31 -2.85
C ARG A 133 21.67 14.78 -4.09
N MET A 134 22.37 15.12 -5.19
CA MET A 134 21.75 15.50 -6.45
C MET A 134 20.93 14.34 -7.04
N LEU A 135 21.43 13.10 -6.94
CA LEU A 135 20.70 11.91 -7.35
C LEU A 135 19.43 11.71 -6.53
N GLY A 136 19.51 11.85 -5.21
CA GLY A 136 18.36 11.76 -4.31
C GLY A 136 17.25 12.78 -4.66
N LEU A 137 17.63 14.04 -4.89
CA LEU A 137 16.69 15.09 -5.32
C LEU A 137 16.08 14.77 -6.69
N HIS A 138 16.87 14.30 -7.65
CA HIS A 138 16.37 13.88 -8.96
C HIS A 138 15.36 12.73 -8.85
N CYS A 139 15.67 11.73 -8.06
CA CYS A 139 14.76 10.60 -7.81
C CYS A 139 13.48 11.05 -7.08
N GLY A 140 13.59 11.97 -6.12
CA GLY A 140 12.44 12.59 -5.45
C GLY A 140 11.50 13.28 -6.43
N ASN A 141 12.04 14.10 -7.33
CA ASN A 141 11.28 14.78 -8.39
C ASN A 141 10.62 13.77 -9.36
N ALA A 142 11.32 12.68 -9.70
CA ALA A 142 10.77 11.61 -10.53
C ALA A 142 9.60 10.91 -9.84
N LEU A 143 9.68 10.66 -8.53
CA LEU A 143 8.57 10.09 -7.74
C LEU A 143 7.41 11.08 -7.64
N MET A 144 7.68 12.38 -7.45
CA MET A 144 6.65 13.43 -7.41
C MET A 144 5.81 13.42 -8.68
N SER A 145 6.39 13.08 -9.85
CA SER A 145 5.66 13.02 -11.12
C SER A 145 4.57 11.93 -11.17
N LYS A 146 4.55 11.02 -10.20
CA LYS A 146 3.53 9.95 -10.05
C LYS A 146 2.47 10.28 -9.01
N CYS A 147 2.64 11.40 -8.30
CA CYS A 147 1.73 11.85 -7.25
C CYS A 147 0.64 12.75 -7.82
N VAL A 148 -0.54 12.70 -7.22
CA VAL A 148 -1.67 13.57 -7.59
C VAL A 148 -1.60 14.91 -6.87
N GLU A 149 -1.00 14.93 -5.68
CA GLU A 149 -0.87 16.12 -4.83
C GLU A 149 0.49 16.12 -4.12
N VAL A 150 0.91 17.32 -3.70
CA VAL A 150 2.08 17.53 -2.83
C VAL A 150 1.59 18.11 -1.51
N TRP A 151 1.88 17.41 -0.43
CA TRP A 151 1.49 17.82 0.92
C TRP A 151 2.72 18.33 1.67
N VAL A 152 2.67 19.58 2.05
CA VAL A 152 3.77 20.29 2.74
C VAL A 152 3.46 20.37 4.23
N PHE A 153 4.36 19.87 5.06
CA PHE A 153 4.22 19.85 6.51
C PHE A 153 5.32 20.63 7.20
N GLY A 154 4.98 21.26 8.32
CA GLY A 154 5.91 21.96 9.18
C GLY A 154 5.83 23.50 9.03
N LYS A 155 6.19 24.20 10.10
CA LYS A 155 6.18 25.69 10.16
C LYS A 155 7.33 26.32 9.41
N THR A 156 8.45 25.61 9.32
CA THR A 156 9.68 26.13 8.71
C THR A 156 9.99 25.35 7.45
N ILE A 157 10.03 26.06 6.33
CA ILE A 157 10.39 25.49 5.03
C ILE A 157 11.92 25.46 4.94
N SER A 158 12.52 24.27 4.89
CA SER A 158 13.94 24.09 4.67
C SER A 158 14.32 24.40 3.21
N LYS A 159 15.62 24.60 2.94
CA LYS A 159 16.09 24.86 1.56
C LYS A 159 15.67 23.74 0.59
N GLY A 160 15.79 22.47 1.00
CA GLY A 160 15.39 21.33 0.18
C GLY A 160 13.88 21.32 -0.09
N MET A 161 13.07 21.61 0.93
CA MET A 161 11.62 21.74 0.76
C MET A 161 11.26 22.87 -0.20
N ALA A 162 11.95 24.02 -0.14
CA ALA A 162 11.71 25.14 -1.04
C ALA A 162 11.97 24.75 -2.50
N GLU A 163 13.03 23.98 -2.77
CA GLU A 163 13.35 23.47 -4.10
C GLU A 163 12.27 22.49 -4.61
N GLU A 164 11.76 21.60 -3.76
CA GLU A 164 10.67 20.67 -4.06
C GLU A 164 9.34 21.41 -4.33
N ILE A 165 9.00 22.39 -3.50
CA ILE A 165 7.79 23.22 -3.65
C ILE A 165 7.86 24.05 -4.95
N GLU A 166 9.00 24.62 -5.25
CA GLU A 166 9.20 25.38 -6.50
C GLU A 166 9.07 24.46 -7.72
N TYR A 167 9.64 23.25 -7.65
CA TYR A 167 9.46 22.25 -8.70
C TYR A 167 7.98 21.87 -8.86
N ALA A 168 7.26 21.66 -7.76
CA ALA A 168 5.84 21.35 -7.79
C ALA A 168 5.01 22.49 -8.41
N ARG A 169 5.30 23.75 -8.05
CA ARG A 169 4.64 24.93 -8.65
C ARG A 169 4.89 25.04 -10.13
N ARG A 170 6.13 24.86 -10.60
CA ARG A 170 6.47 24.90 -12.04
C ARG A 170 5.77 23.80 -12.85
N LYS A 171 5.42 22.69 -12.21
CA LYS A 171 4.72 21.56 -12.82
C LYS A 171 3.22 21.58 -12.58
N GLU A 172 2.71 22.67 -11.96
CA GLU A 172 1.28 22.88 -11.69
C GLU A 172 0.63 21.77 -10.84
N TYR A 173 1.42 21.15 -9.93
CA TYR A 173 0.83 20.19 -8.99
C TYR A 173 -0.03 20.91 -7.95
N THR A 174 -1.10 20.26 -7.52
CA THR A 174 -1.89 20.72 -6.37
C THR A 174 -1.07 20.60 -5.10
N ILE A 175 -0.80 21.75 -4.44
CA ILE A 175 -0.03 21.81 -3.20
C ILE A 175 -0.99 22.10 -2.05
N LYS A 176 -0.92 21.29 -0.99
CA LYS A 176 -1.66 21.51 0.27
C LYS A 176 -0.67 21.72 1.40
N TYR A 177 -0.96 22.69 2.25
CA TYR A 177 -0.13 23.02 3.42
C TYR A 177 -0.80 22.52 4.69
N PHE A 178 -0.04 21.93 5.58
CA PHE A 178 -0.49 21.41 6.86
C PHE A 178 0.36 21.97 7.99
N CYS A 179 -0.27 22.36 9.10
CA CYS A 179 0.46 22.70 10.32
C CYS A 179 0.94 21.45 11.04
N ASP A 180 1.76 21.61 12.09
CA ASP A 180 2.30 20.51 12.91
C ASP A 180 1.19 19.66 13.56
N GLU A 181 0.01 20.23 13.79
CA GLU A 181 -1.18 19.53 14.28
C GLU A 181 -1.95 18.77 13.19
N ILE A 182 -1.40 18.72 11.97
CA ILE A 182 -1.99 18.03 10.83
C ILE A 182 -3.36 18.61 10.44
N LYS A 183 -3.52 19.92 10.56
CA LYS A 183 -4.66 20.67 10.05
C LYS A 183 -4.27 21.37 8.76
N GLU A 184 -5.10 21.24 7.74
CA GLU A 184 -4.89 21.94 6.46
C GLU A 184 -4.98 23.44 6.67
N VAL A 185 -3.97 24.16 6.19
CA VAL A 185 -3.91 25.63 6.23
C VAL A 185 -4.14 26.10 4.80
N LYS A 186 -5.18 26.90 4.59
CA LYS A 186 -5.41 27.56 3.29
C LYS A 186 -4.42 28.71 3.13
N GLU A 187 -3.75 28.79 1.98
CA GLU A 187 -2.97 29.96 1.58
C GLU A 187 -3.84 31.21 1.46
#